data_54be0c7fa75f12eaa6a484f59ada2f88
#
_entry.id   54be0c7fa75f12eaa6a484f59ada2f88
#
_cell.length_a   1.000
_cell.length_b   1.000
_cell.length_c   1.000
_cell.angle_alpha   90.00
_cell.angle_beta   90.00
_cell.angle_gamma   90.00
#
_symmetry.space_group_name_H-M   'P 1'
#
loop_
_entity.id
_entity.type
_entity.pdbx_description
1 polymer ?
#
loop_
_entity_poly.entity_id
_entity_poly.type
_entity_poly.pdbx_seq_one_letter_code
_entity_poly.pdbx_strand_id
1 'polypeptide(L)'
;MRRADALLVALLAAVVALSGCSVTISGRPLTGDGVLTGPVDTDIIEGSDGGPIDELAAATMLDVQSYWRATFESSTGRPWRDLSGGFFSVDTSDPEAPPPPCLEASVQLEGNAFYCAAADAIAWDRAALFPVLREQYGEGGLVVVLAHEVGHAVHHRLGIDPAGTRRQMARYPAILTEAMADCYAGSFVRWVADGHAEHLRLDQQGLDLALSALVTFRDPVGTSAADTAAHGNAFDRVSAFQDGYQRGPQLCMNFTVANRKFTQERFTSYDDLALGGNLPFDRLVGLITPDLDKYFADLVTARGGQWQTPQVRAGTRTADCSAEQGPAAFCPDQDAVELDRSGKLPELHAEIGDYSTGTLLASRYSLAALDALGRPTEGEAARREALCLAGTYTGTLLQRQHGFGLSPGDLDEAVQVLLSYDYGSRDVAGRGLPSGFARVDEFRAGALDGVAACDL
;
A
#
# COMPACT_ATOMS: atom_id res chain seq x y z
N MET A 1 -5.43 -32.21 48.32
CA MET A 1 -5.54 -32.27 46.86
C MET A 1 -6.46 -31.20 46.24
N ARG A 2 -6.46 -29.94 46.68
CA ARG A 2 -7.30 -28.85 46.14
C ARG A 2 -6.58 -27.53 45.93
N ARG A 3 -5.25 -27.45 46.11
CA ARG A 3 -4.43 -26.25 45.91
C ARG A 3 -3.39 -26.36 44.78
N ALA A 4 -3.16 -27.56 44.23
CA ALA A 4 -2.26 -27.80 43.14
C ALA A 4 -2.93 -27.56 41.75
N ASP A 5 -4.25 -27.81 41.66
CA ASP A 5 -4.98 -27.70 40.38
C ASP A 5 -5.29 -26.25 39.99
N ALA A 6 -5.37 -25.33 40.98
CA ALA A 6 -5.60 -23.90 40.72
C ALA A 6 -4.36 -23.19 40.19
N LEU A 7 -3.17 -23.66 40.50
CA LEU A 7 -1.91 -23.08 40.01
C LEU A 7 -1.58 -23.51 38.57
N LEU A 8 -2.01 -24.69 38.16
CA LEU A 8 -1.80 -25.21 36.81
C LEU A 8 -2.71 -24.49 35.78
N VAL A 9 -3.94 -24.16 36.18
CA VAL A 9 -4.89 -23.42 35.31
C VAL A 9 -4.48 -21.97 35.14
N ALA A 10 -3.89 -21.34 36.19
CA ALA A 10 -3.38 -19.96 36.10
C ALA A 10 -2.11 -19.85 35.25
N LEU A 11 -1.23 -20.89 35.20
CA LEU A 11 -0.07 -20.91 34.33
C LEU A 11 -0.42 -21.19 32.85
N LEU A 12 -1.47 -21.97 32.56
CA LEU A 12 -1.93 -22.16 31.17
C LEU A 12 -2.64 -20.90 30.60
N ALA A 13 -3.33 -20.13 31.45
CA ALA A 13 -3.98 -18.90 31.00
C ALA A 13 -2.98 -17.77 30.68
N ALA A 14 -1.79 -17.77 31.34
CA ALA A 14 -0.74 -16.76 31.10
C ALA A 14 0.10 -17.03 29.83
N VAL A 15 0.08 -18.26 29.31
CA VAL A 15 0.85 -18.61 28.09
C VAL A 15 0.06 -18.35 26.80
N VAL A 16 -1.27 -18.24 26.86
CA VAL A 16 -2.12 -17.97 25.69
C VAL A 16 -2.23 -16.45 25.38
N ALA A 17 -1.84 -15.58 26.34
CA ALA A 17 -1.91 -14.12 26.16
C ALA A 17 -0.68 -13.48 25.49
N LEU A 18 0.32 -14.27 25.06
CA LEU A 18 1.58 -13.78 24.46
C LEU A 18 1.78 -14.19 22.99
N SER A 19 0.76 -14.72 22.34
CA SER A 19 0.78 -14.97 20.90
C SER A 19 0.21 -13.77 20.15
N GLY A 20 0.70 -12.58 20.45
CA GLY A 20 0.56 -11.43 19.55
C GLY A 20 1.42 -11.73 18.31
N CYS A 21 0.81 -11.91 17.15
CA CYS A 21 1.52 -11.96 15.88
C CYS A 21 2.25 -10.63 15.67
N SER A 22 3.51 -10.56 16.09
CA SER A 22 4.38 -9.48 15.65
C SER A 22 4.75 -9.74 14.19
N VAL A 23 4.11 -9.05 13.28
CA VAL A 23 4.58 -8.96 11.89
C VAL A 23 5.85 -8.13 11.91
N THR A 24 7.00 -8.77 11.87
CA THR A 24 8.29 -8.09 11.72
C THR A 24 8.45 -7.70 10.25
N ILE A 25 8.12 -6.47 9.91
CA ILE A 25 8.43 -5.91 8.59
C ILE A 25 9.91 -5.51 8.64
N SER A 26 10.76 -6.27 7.95
CA SER A 26 12.18 -5.94 7.77
C SER A 26 12.33 -4.77 6.81
N GLY A 27 12.16 -3.54 7.31
CA GLY A 27 12.55 -2.32 6.61
C GLY A 27 13.98 -1.94 6.99
N ARG A 28 14.83 -1.60 6.02
CA ARG A 28 16.08 -0.90 6.31
C ARG A 28 15.72 0.55 6.67
N PRO A 29 16.18 1.10 7.80
CA PRO A 29 16.02 2.52 8.06
C PRO A 29 16.80 3.29 6.99
N LEU A 30 16.09 4.05 6.17
CA LEU A 30 16.67 4.96 5.20
C LEU A 30 16.62 6.35 5.84
N THR A 31 17.77 6.92 6.12
CA THR A 31 17.89 8.32 6.51
C THR A 31 17.70 9.18 5.27
N GLY A 32 16.48 9.62 5.02
CA GLY A 32 16.21 10.71 4.09
C GLY A 32 16.56 12.05 4.74
N ASP A 33 16.87 13.06 3.94
CA ASP A 33 16.91 14.44 4.42
C ASP A 33 15.52 14.77 5.00
N GLY A 34 15.49 15.49 6.15
CA GLY A 34 14.25 15.73 6.87
C GLY A 34 13.16 16.39 5.99
N VAL A 35 11.92 16.04 6.25
CA VAL A 35 10.75 16.57 5.50
C VAL A 35 10.48 18.05 5.84
N LEU A 36 10.88 18.51 7.04
CA LEU A 36 10.70 19.90 7.48
C LEU A 36 11.66 20.85 6.79
N THR A 37 11.16 22.00 6.37
CA THR A 37 11.98 23.09 5.80
C THR A 37 12.65 23.97 6.86
N GLY A 38 12.17 23.91 8.11
CA GLY A 38 12.67 24.68 9.25
C GLY A 38 11.81 24.44 10.50
N PRO A 39 12.16 25.07 11.64
CA PRO A 39 11.39 24.96 12.86
C PRO A 39 9.95 25.47 12.71
N VAL A 40 9.00 24.80 13.32
CA VAL A 40 7.57 25.17 13.31
C VAL A 40 7.06 25.29 14.75
N ASP A 41 6.26 26.32 15.00
CA ASP A 41 5.64 26.52 16.30
C ASP A 41 4.55 25.49 16.54
N THR A 42 4.61 24.84 17.70
CA THR A 42 3.66 23.80 18.12
C THR A 42 2.50 24.31 18.96
N ASP A 43 2.39 25.62 19.21
CA ASP A 43 1.33 26.24 20.01
C ASP A 43 -0.08 25.97 19.50
N ILE A 44 -0.23 25.56 18.22
CA ILE A 44 -1.51 25.17 17.62
C ILE A 44 -1.98 23.76 18.06
N ILE A 45 -1.14 23.01 18.78
CA ILE A 45 -1.40 21.62 19.18
C ILE A 45 -1.62 21.55 20.69
N GLU A 46 -2.80 21.12 21.11
CA GLU A 46 -3.09 20.83 22.51
C GLU A 46 -2.36 19.55 22.96
N GLY A 47 -1.72 19.59 24.12
CA GLY A 47 -0.94 18.48 24.68
C GLY A 47 0.42 18.27 24.03
N SER A 48 0.89 19.22 23.21
CA SER A 48 2.24 19.17 22.63
C SER A 48 3.33 19.14 23.69
N ASP A 49 4.40 18.39 23.43
CA ASP A 49 5.63 18.42 24.23
C ASP A 49 6.74 19.30 23.58
N GLY A 50 6.43 19.93 22.43
CA GLY A 50 7.38 20.71 21.64
C GLY A 50 8.46 19.89 20.96
N GLY A 51 8.31 18.57 20.91
CA GLY A 51 9.29 17.67 20.30
C GLY A 51 9.15 17.54 18.77
N PRO A 52 10.09 16.85 18.12
CA PRO A 52 10.15 16.76 16.66
C PRO A 52 8.92 16.13 15.99
N ILE A 53 8.18 15.31 16.73
CA ILE A 53 6.92 14.71 16.26
C ILE A 53 5.85 15.80 16.17
N ASP A 54 5.72 16.62 17.18
CA ASP A 54 4.73 17.70 17.21
C ASP A 54 5.11 18.86 16.27
N GLU A 55 6.40 19.15 16.08
CA GLU A 55 6.84 20.10 15.04
C GLU A 55 6.41 19.63 13.64
N LEU A 56 6.60 18.34 13.32
CA LEU A 56 6.19 17.77 12.04
C LEU A 56 4.65 17.74 11.90
N ALA A 57 3.93 17.42 12.97
CA ALA A 57 2.48 17.44 12.99
C ALA A 57 1.93 18.86 12.77
N ALA A 58 2.51 19.88 13.47
CA ALA A 58 2.15 21.28 13.27
C ALA A 58 2.37 21.74 11.83
N ALA A 59 3.54 21.45 11.25
CA ALA A 59 3.87 21.72 9.86
C ALA A 59 2.84 21.09 8.92
N THR A 60 2.49 19.82 9.15
CA THR A 60 1.53 19.09 8.33
C THR A 60 0.14 19.71 8.42
N MET A 61 -0.32 20.05 9.62
CA MET A 61 -1.64 20.69 9.82
C MET A 61 -1.72 22.07 9.17
N LEU A 62 -0.67 22.87 9.26
CA LEU A 62 -0.62 24.18 8.60
C LEU A 62 -0.66 24.06 7.08
N ASP A 63 0.17 23.19 6.52
CA ASP A 63 0.31 23.03 5.08
C ASP A 63 -0.93 22.36 4.45
N VAL A 64 -1.51 21.32 5.10
CA VAL A 64 -2.71 20.66 4.56
C VAL A 64 -3.93 21.57 4.58
N GLN A 65 -4.08 22.43 5.59
CA GLN A 65 -5.13 23.45 5.58
C GLN A 65 -4.88 24.52 4.51
N SER A 66 -3.61 24.93 4.29
CA SER A 66 -3.24 25.85 3.20
C SER A 66 -3.54 25.24 1.84
N TYR A 67 -3.24 23.95 1.63
CA TYR A 67 -3.62 23.21 0.44
C TYR A 67 -5.13 23.27 0.20
N TRP A 68 -5.94 22.97 1.22
CA TRP A 68 -7.39 22.97 1.06
C TRP A 68 -7.98 24.37 0.88
N ARG A 69 -7.43 25.40 1.50
CA ARG A 69 -7.81 26.81 1.20
C ARG A 69 -7.59 27.15 -0.28
N ALA A 70 -6.50 26.66 -0.86
CA ALA A 70 -6.16 26.92 -2.26
C ALA A 70 -6.99 26.11 -3.27
N THR A 71 -7.44 24.91 -2.90
CA THR A 71 -7.99 23.93 -3.86
C THR A 71 -9.48 23.61 -3.67
N PHE A 72 -10.02 23.75 -2.46
CA PHE A 72 -11.37 23.32 -2.16
C PHE A 72 -12.44 24.13 -2.90
N GLU A 73 -12.30 25.46 -2.98
CA GLU A 73 -13.27 26.30 -3.65
C GLU A 73 -13.31 26.03 -5.16
N SER A 74 -12.15 25.87 -5.79
CA SER A 74 -12.08 25.53 -7.21
C SER A 74 -12.69 24.17 -7.55
N SER A 75 -12.68 23.25 -6.58
CA SER A 75 -13.20 21.88 -6.73
C SER A 75 -14.69 21.76 -6.39
N THR A 76 -15.22 22.64 -5.51
CA THR A 76 -16.57 22.49 -4.92
C THR A 76 -17.48 23.67 -5.10
N GLY A 77 -16.93 24.85 -5.52
CA GLY A 77 -17.64 26.13 -5.53
C GLY A 77 -17.93 26.71 -4.13
N ARG A 78 -17.32 26.17 -3.08
CA ARG A 78 -17.47 26.60 -1.68
C ARG A 78 -16.12 26.85 -1.05
N PRO A 79 -15.95 27.88 -0.20
CA PRO A 79 -14.70 28.12 0.49
C PRO A 79 -14.38 26.99 1.49
N TRP A 80 -13.11 26.70 1.68
CA TRP A 80 -12.64 25.85 2.76
C TRP A 80 -12.90 26.52 4.11
N ARG A 81 -13.24 25.74 5.10
CA ARG A 81 -13.29 26.15 6.50
C ARG A 81 -12.27 25.33 7.27
N ASP A 82 -11.33 26.00 7.90
CA ASP A 82 -10.33 25.34 8.74
C ASP A 82 -10.99 24.52 9.83
N LEU A 83 -10.26 23.55 10.36
CA LEU A 83 -10.72 22.77 11.49
C LEU A 83 -10.85 23.69 12.71
N SER A 84 -12.02 23.68 13.32
CA SER A 84 -12.38 24.60 14.40
C SER A 84 -12.21 24.00 15.79
N GLY A 85 -12.09 22.69 15.91
CA GLY A 85 -11.97 21.95 17.17
C GLY A 85 -10.52 21.73 17.66
N GLY A 86 -9.54 22.10 16.83
CA GLY A 86 -8.12 21.99 17.22
C GLY A 86 -7.45 20.67 16.88
N PHE A 87 -6.19 20.56 17.30
CA PHE A 87 -5.30 19.42 17.07
C PHE A 87 -4.79 18.92 18.42
N PHE A 88 -4.81 17.61 18.65
CA PHE A 88 -4.50 16.99 19.93
C PHE A 88 -3.37 15.96 19.81
N SER A 89 -2.24 16.26 20.45
CA SER A 89 -1.13 15.33 20.62
C SER A 89 -1.26 14.64 21.97
N VAL A 90 -1.49 13.34 22.01
CA VAL A 90 -1.81 12.61 23.22
C VAL A 90 -0.68 11.65 23.58
N ASP A 91 -0.17 11.75 24.79
CA ASP A 91 0.69 10.74 25.39
C ASP A 91 -0.18 9.60 25.95
N THR A 92 -0.40 8.55 25.15
CA THR A 92 -1.24 7.42 25.55
C THR A 92 -0.57 6.54 26.62
N SER A 93 0.72 6.71 26.86
CA SER A 93 1.45 6.02 27.94
C SER A 93 1.25 6.66 29.32
N ASP A 94 0.75 7.92 29.37
CA ASP A 94 0.39 8.61 30.59
C ASP A 94 -1.11 8.38 30.91
N PRO A 95 -1.44 7.63 31.97
CA PRO A 95 -2.83 7.37 32.34
C PRO A 95 -3.58 8.61 32.83
N GLU A 96 -2.87 9.68 33.18
CA GLU A 96 -3.44 10.98 33.62
C GLU A 96 -3.56 11.98 32.44
N ALA A 97 -3.10 11.62 31.24
CA ALA A 97 -3.25 12.48 30.07
C ALA A 97 -4.74 12.74 29.78
N PRO A 98 -5.15 14.00 29.54
CA PRO A 98 -6.53 14.29 29.23
C PRO A 98 -6.95 13.63 27.90
N PRO A 99 -8.15 13.03 27.85
CA PRO A 99 -8.65 12.45 26.61
C PRO A 99 -8.96 13.56 25.57
N PRO A 100 -8.66 13.33 24.31
CA PRO A 100 -9.04 14.25 23.25
C PRO A 100 -10.56 14.18 23.00
N PRO A 101 -11.16 15.10 22.24
CA PRO A 101 -12.56 15.03 21.84
C PRO A 101 -12.94 13.68 21.25
N CYS A 102 -14.17 13.22 21.46
CA CYS A 102 -14.73 11.93 21.05
C CYS A 102 -14.25 10.71 21.84
N LEU A 103 -13.30 10.82 22.75
CA LEU A 103 -12.84 9.71 23.58
C LEU A 103 -13.10 10.00 25.06
N GLU A 104 -13.25 8.95 25.88
CA GLU A 104 -13.47 9.04 27.32
C GLU A 104 -12.15 8.89 28.11
N ALA A 105 -11.13 8.28 27.50
CA ALA A 105 -9.81 8.09 28.10
C ALA A 105 -8.73 8.14 27.02
N SER A 106 -7.53 8.68 27.36
CA SER A 106 -6.37 8.81 26.46
C SER A 106 -5.93 7.47 25.87
N VAL A 107 -5.95 6.40 26.68
CA VAL A 107 -5.56 5.04 26.25
C VAL A 107 -6.41 4.48 25.09
N GLN A 108 -7.61 5.00 24.89
CA GLN A 108 -8.44 4.58 23.73
C GLN A 108 -7.86 5.03 22.39
N LEU A 109 -6.91 5.97 22.40
CA LEU A 109 -6.20 6.45 21.22
C LEU A 109 -4.94 5.63 20.93
N GLU A 110 -4.49 4.75 21.83
CA GLU A 110 -3.23 4.03 21.68
C GLU A 110 -3.12 3.35 20.30
N GLY A 111 -2.02 3.64 19.61
CA GLY A 111 -1.73 3.11 18.26
C GLY A 111 -2.58 3.72 17.13
N ASN A 112 -3.27 4.85 17.36
CA ASN A 112 -4.21 5.41 16.38
C ASN A 112 -4.05 6.94 16.20
N ALA A 113 -4.65 7.43 15.11
CA ALA A 113 -4.99 8.82 14.86
C ALA A 113 -6.40 8.88 14.29
N PHE A 114 -7.17 9.95 14.52
CA PHE A 114 -8.52 10.05 13.98
C PHE A 114 -9.02 11.49 13.86
N TYR A 115 -9.97 11.69 12.95
CA TYR A 115 -10.79 12.89 12.87
C TYR A 115 -12.08 12.74 13.67
N CYS A 116 -12.29 13.61 14.65
CA CYS A 116 -13.53 13.69 15.42
C CYS A 116 -14.53 14.64 14.75
N ALA A 117 -15.52 14.11 14.03
CA ALA A 117 -16.51 14.90 13.31
C ALA A 117 -17.39 15.75 14.24
N ALA A 118 -17.67 15.28 15.47
CA ALA A 118 -18.51 15.99 16.44
C ALA A 118 -17.84 17.27 16.97
N ALA A 119 -16.52 17.29 17.05
CA ALA A 119 -15.75 18.43 17.52
C ALA A 119 -15.00 19.16 16.39
N ASP A 120 -15.00 18.65 15.18
CA ASP A 120 -14.17 19.12 14.05
C ASP A 120 -12.69 19.20 14.40
N ALA A 121 -12.17 18.15 15.06
CA ALA A 121 -10.84 18.05 15.64
C ALA A 121 -10.08 16.84 15.11
N ILE A 122 -8.74 16.88 15.17
CA ILE A 122 -7.88 15.72 14.88
C ILE A 122 -7.04 15.40 16.10
N ALA A 123 -6.94 14.11 16.43
CA ALA A 123 -6.10 13.62 17.53
C ALA A 123 -5.20 12.48 17.05
N TRP A 124 -4.00 12.39 17.62
CA TRP A 124 -3.04 11.33 17.34
C TRP A 124 -2.29 10.88 18.59
N ASP A 125 -1.88 9.63 18.58
CA ASP A 125 -1.03 9.04 19.60
C ASP A 125 0.44 9.40 19.35
N ARG A 126 0.98 10.23 20.21
CA ARG A 126 2.39 10.66 20.19
C ARG A 126 3.33 9.64 20.81
N ALA A 127 2.84 8.77 21.70
CA ALA A 127 3.68 7.87 22.49
C ALA A 127 3.98 6.53 21.78
N ALA A 128 3.00 5.96 21.09
CA ALA A 128 3.15 4.64 20.44
C ALA A 128 3.11 4.74 18.92
N LEU A 129 2.07 5.36 18.32
CA LEU A 129 1.89 5.35 16.87
C LEU A 129 3.00 6.12 16.13
N PHE A 130 3.15 7.39 16.43
CA PHE A 130 4.02 8.28 15.64
C PHE A 130 5.50 7.97 15.76
N PRO A 131 6.05 7.55 16.91
CA PRO A 131 7.44 7.08 17.00
C PRO A 131 7.70 5.87 16.10
N VAL A 132 6.79 4.89 16.09
CA VAL A 132 6.91 3.69 15.24
C VAL A 132 6.84 4.05 13.77
N LEU A 133 5.91 4.93 13.37
CA LEU A 133 5.82 5.40 12.00
C LEU A 133 7.10 6.10 11.53
N ARG A 134 7.62 7.00 12.38
CA ARG A 134 8.85 7.74 12.08
C ARG A 134 10.05 6.83 11.95
N GLU A 135 10.17 5.83 12.83
CA GLU A 135 11.28 4.87 12.80
C GLU A 135 11.23 3.97 11.56
N GLN A 136 10.05 3.50 11.18
CA GLN A 136 9.89 2.53 10.09
C GLN A 136 9.72 3.17 8.72
N TYR A 137 9.00 4.29 8.62
CA TYR A 137 8.59 4.93 7.36
C TYR A 137 9.05 6.38 7.23
N GLY A 138 9.91 6.84 8.15
CA GLY A 138 10.36 8.22 8.16
C GLY A 138 9.23 9.22 8.39
N GLU A 139 9.55 10.48 8.19
CA GLU A 139 8.62 11.60 8.44
C GLU A 139 7.45 11.63 7.45
N GLY A 140 7.64 11.15 6.22
CA GLY A 140 6.59 11.06 5.20
C GLY A 140 5.39 10.20 5.62
N GLY A 141 5.62 9.17 6.45
CA GLY A 141 4.55 8.33 7.00
C GLY A 141 3.59 9.11 7.89
N LEU A 142 4.12 9.99 8.76
CA LEU A 142 3.30 10.85 9.61
C LEU A 142 2.49 11.84 8.78
N VAL A 143 3.12 12.46 7.79
CA VAL A 143 2.48 13.43 6.88
C VAL A 143 1.26 12.80 6.20
N VAL A 144 1.40 11.58 5.69
CA VAL A 144 0.31 10.88 4.99
C VAL A 144 -0.83 10.52 5.93
N VAL A 145 -0.54 10.02 7.14
CA VAL A 145 -1.57 9.69 8.13
C VAL A 145 -2.38 10.93 8.51
N LEU A 146 -1.71 12.03 8.84
CA LEU A 146 -2.41 13.27 9.19
C LEU A 146 -3.20 13.86 8.01
N ALA A 147 -2.66 13.78 6.80
CA ALA A 147 -3.37 14.22 5.60
C ALA A 147 -4.60 13.35 5.31
N HIS A 148 -4.55 12.05 5.60
CA HIS A 148 -5.69 11.13 5.53
C HIS A 148 -6.78 11.54 6.52
N GLU A 149 -6.43 11.84 7.77
CA GLU A 149 -7.41 12.30 8.77
C GLU A 149 -8.08 13.63 8.36
N VAL A 150 -7.32 14.55 7.75
CA VAL A 150 -7.92 15.74 7.15
C VAL A 150 -8.84 15.39 5.97
N GLY A 151 -8.59 14.29 5.27
CA GLY A 151 -9.49 13.74 4.26
C GLY A 151 -10.88 13.44 4.82
N HIS A 152 -11.00 12.91 6.04
CA HIS A 152 -12.28 12.75 6.71
C HIS A 152 -12.94 14.10 7.05
N ALA A 153 -12.18 15.12 7.40
CA ALA A 153 -12.70 16.47 7.55
C ALA A 153 -13.25 17.02 6.21
N VAL A 154 -12.63 16.69 5.07
CA VAL A 154 -13.18 17.01 3.74
C VAL A 154 -14.53 16.35 3.52
N HIS A 155 -14.71 15.08 3.90
CA HIS A 155 -16.01 14.41 3.83
C HIS A 155 -17.09 15.19 4.58
N HIS A 156 -16.81 15.59 5.81
CA HIS A 156 -17.76 16.38 6.62
C HIS A 156 -18.14 17.70 5.91
N ARG A 157 -17.17 18.39 5.30
CA ARG A 157 -17.42 19.64 4.55
C ARG A 157 -18.20 19.42 3.25
N LEU A 158 -18.12 18.24 2.68
CA LEU A 158 -18.93 17.82 1.53
C LEU A 158 -20.33 17.34 1.93
N GLY A 159 -20.61 17.19 3.23
CA GLY A 159 -21.88 16.66 3.74
C GLY A 159 -21.96 15.14 3.59
N ILE A 160 -20.81 14.46 3.51
CA ILE A 160 -20.71 13.00 3.54
C ILE A 160 -20.61 12.56 5.00
N ASP A 161 -21.57 11.76 5.43
CA ASP A 161 -21.64 11.19 6.78
C ASP A 161 -21.77 9.67 6.66
N PRO A 162 -20.66 8.92 6.74
CA PRO A 162 -20.69 7.47 6.64
C PRO A 162 -21.37 6.79 7.85
N ALA A 163 -21.48 7.47 9.00
CA ALA A 163 -22.18 6.99 10.19
C ALA A 163 -23.64 7.47 10.27
N GLY A 164 -24.10 8.22 9.27
CA GLY A 164 -25.40 8.86 9.25
C GLY A 164 -26.57 7.92 8.92
N THR A 165 -27.45 8.38 8.02
CA THR A 165 -28.62 7.59 7.62
C THR A 165 -28.22 6.34 6.84
N ARG A 166 -29.09 5.30 6.84
CA ARG A 166 -28.90 4.08 6.03
C ARG A 166 -28.62 4.39 4.55
N ARG A 167 -29.20 5.48 4.01
CA ARG A 167 -28.98 5.91 2.62
C ARG A 167 -27.58 6.47 2.44
N GLN A 168 -27.05 7.21 3.41
CA GLN A 168 -25.67 7.72 3.40
C GLN A 168 -24.68 6.55 3.50
N MET A 169 -24.88 5.64 4.43
CA MET A 169 -24.05 4.44 4.58
C MET A 169 -23.99 3.59 3.30
N ALA A 170 -25.14 3.42 2.61
CA ALA A 170 -25.20 2.66 1.36
C ALA A 170 -24.51 3.41 0.18
N ARG A 171 -24.53 4.73 0.19
CA ARG A 171 -23.89 5.57 -0.84
C ARG A 171 -22.38 5.72 -0.59
N TYR A 172 -21.99 5.78 0.66
CA TYR A 172 -20.63 6.00 1.13
C TYR A 172 -20.28 4.94 2.19
N PRO A 173 -20.10 3.66 1.78
CA PRO A 173 -19.62 2.64 2.72
C PRO A 173 -18.22 3.00 3.21
N ALA A 174 -17.82 2.47 4.38
CA ALA A 174 -16.53 2.80 5.01
C ALA A 174 -15.37 2.70 4.03
N ILE A 175 -15.17 1.58 3.35
CA ILE A 175 -14.09 1.37 2.39
C ILE A 175 -14.03 2.46 1.29
N LEU A 176 -15.17 3.03 0.88
CA LEU A 176 -15.19 4.11 -0.11
C LEU A 176 -14.71 5.43 0.49
N THR A 177 -15.14 5.75 1.72
CA THR A 177 -14.70 6.98 2.40
C THR A 177 -13.22 6.91 2.77
N GLU A 178 -12.73 5.74 3.15
CA GLU A 178 -11.29 5.51 3.36
C GLU A 178 -10.47 5.71 2.07
N ALA A 179 -10.91 5.11 0.97
CA ALA A 179 -10.27 5.33 -0.32
C ALA A 179 -10.32 6.80 -0.78
N MET A 180 -11.40 7.54 -0.47
CA MET A 180 -11.46 8.97 -0.73
C MET A 180 -10.46 9.74 0.14
N ALA A 181 -10.29 9.38 1.41
CA ALA A 181 -9.33 10.01 2.31
C ALA A 181 -7.88 9.75 1.87
N ASP A 182 -7.54 8.51 1.48
CA ASP A 182 -6.24 8.18 0.89
C ASP A 182 -5.98 8.98 -0.41
N CYS A 183 -7.00 9.12 -1.25
CA CYS A 183 -6.93 9.90 -2.48
C CYS A 183 -6.68 11.40 -2.19
N TYR A 184 -7.35 11.98 -1.20
CA TYR A 184 -7.09 13.36 -0.77
C TYR A 184 -5.68 13.53 -0.19
N ALA A 185 -5.20 12.56 0.60
CA ALA A 185 -3.82 12.55 1.07
C ALA A 185 -2.82 12.54 -0.10
N GLY A 186 -3.06 11.71 -1.12
CA GLY A 186 -2.24 11.68 -2.33
C GLY A 186 -2.20 13.02 -3.06
N SER A 187 -3.33 13.70 -3.19
CA SER A 187 -3.39 15.01 -3.85
C SER A 187 -2.66 16.11 -3.07
N PHE A 188 -2.72 16.08 -1.73
CA PHE A 188 -1.92 16.96 -0.88
C PHE A 188 -0.42 16.67 -1.01
N VAL A 189 -0.02 15.40 -0.95
CA VAL A 189 1.40 15.00 -1.07
C VAL A 189 1.96 15.40 -2.43
N ARG A 190 1.18 15.36 -3.51
CA ARG A 190 1.59 15.91 -4.80
C ARG A 190 1.89 17.41 -4.72
N TRP A 191 1.04 18.17 -4.06
CA TRP A 191 1.22 19.61 -3.89
C TRP A 191 2.47 19.92 -3.05
N VAL A 192 2.79 19.09 -2.04
CA VAL A 192 4.06 19.17 -1.29
C VAL A 192 5.26 18.85 -2.18
N ALA A 193 5.20 17.76 -2.96
CA ALA A 193 6.27 17.33 -3.85
C ALA A 193 6.56 18.34 -4.97
N ASP A 194 5.54 19.07 -5.42
CA ASP A 194 5.68 20.16 -6.39
C ASP A 194 6.28 21.44 -5.76
N GLY A 195 6.58 21.44 -4.46
CA GLY A 195 7.24 22.54 -3.75
C GLY A 195 6.33 23.69 -3.36
N HIS A 196 5.02 23.48 -3.30
CA HIS A 196 4.04 24.52 -2.95
C HIS A 196 3.86 24.70 -1.44
N ALA A 197 4.21 23.68 -0.64
CA ALA A 197 4.09 23.73 0.82
C ALA A 197 5.13 24.70 1.42
N GLU A 198 4.75 25.39 2.48
CA GLU A 198 5.63 26.34 3.18
C GLU A 198 6.61 25.60 4.08
N HIS A 199 6.11 24.61 4.85
CA HIS A 199 6.85 23.96 5.91
C HIS A 199 7.37 22.57 5.53
N LEU A 200 6.79 21.94 4.50
CA LEU A 200 7.11 20.56 4.10
C LEU A 200 7.81 20.49 2.75
N ARG A 201 8.70 19.51 2.61
CA ARG A 201 9.27 19.05 1.33
C ARG A 201 9.26 17.53 1.32
N LEU A 202 8.95 16.96 0.18
CA LEU A 202 8.95 15.50 0.01
C LEU A 202 9.65 15.14 -1.29
N ASP A 203 10.71 14.39 -1.18
CA ASP A 203 11.42 13.82 -2.33
C ASP A 203 10.83 12.45 -2.73
N GLN A 204 11.41 11.84 -3.75
CA GLN A 204 10.98 10.53 -4.24
C GLN A 204 11.08 9.44 -3.18
N GLN A 205 12.11 9.47 -2.36
CA GLN A 205 12.29 8.49 -1.29
C GLN A 205 11.24 8.66 -0.18
N GLY A 206 10.96 9.90 0.21
CA GLY A 206 9.90 10.22 1.16
C GLY A 206 8.52 9.78 0.64
N LEU A 207 8.27 9.90 -0.66
CA LEU A 207 7.04 9.40 -1.29
C LEU A 207 6.94 7.87 -1.22
N ASP A 208 8.00 7.15 -1.53
CA ASP A 208 8.01 5.68 -1.45
C ASP A 208 7.81 5.18 0.00
N LEU A 209 8.39 5.87 0.99
CA LEU A 209 8.18 5.60 2.41
C LEU A 209 6.73 5.91 2.86
N ALA A 210 6.16 7.01 2.39
CA ALA A 210 4.77 7.38 2.65
C ALA A 210 3.79 6.29 2.14
N LEU A 211 4.03 5.75 0.95
CA LEU A 211 3.25 4.62 0.43
C LEU A 211 3.42 3.35 1.28
N SER A 212 4.64 3.09 1.77
CA SER A 212 4.90 1.94 2.64
C SER A 212 4.14 2.04 3.97
N ALA A 213 3.93 3.26 4.48
CA ALA A 213 3.08 3.48 5.65
C ALA A 213 1.62 3.10 5.36
N LEU A 214 1.05 3.48 4.20
CA LEU A 214 -0.32 3.07 3.82
C LEU A 214 -0.49 1.55 3.75
N VAL A 215 0.52 0.84 3.24
CA VAL A 215 0.51 -0.64 3.22
C VAL A 215 0.38 -1.24 4.62
N THR A 216 0.99 -0.60 5.61
CA THR A 216 0.95 -1.07 7.02
C THR A 216 -0.44 -0.88 7.65
N PHE A 217 -1.14 0.18 7.26
CA PHE A 217 -2.50 0.46 7.76
C PHE A 217 -3.61 -0.25 6.98
N ARG A 218 -3.27 -1.25 6.19
CA ARG A 218 -4.28 -2.08 5.53
C ARG A 218 -5.07 -2.90 6.53
N ASP A 219 -6.26 -3.28 6.14
CA ASP A 219 -7.05 -4.25 6.90
C ASP A 219 -6.34 -5.61 7.02
N PRO A 220 -6.65 -6.38 8.06
CA PRO A 220 -6.24 -7.78 8.13
C PRO A 220 -6.69 -8.58 6.91
N VAL A 221 -5.79 -9.43 6.39
CA VAL A 221 -6.08 -10.29 5.24
C VAL A 221 -7.36 -11.10 5.46
N GLY A 222 -8.26 -11.12 4.48
CA GLY A 222 -9.55 -11.77 4.57
C GLY A 222 -10.68 -10.89 5.12
N THR A 223 -10.43 -9.60 5.43
CA THR A 223 -11.49 -8.61 5.69
C THR A 223 -12.29 -8.37 4.41
N SER A 224 -13.60 -8.24 4.51
CA SER A 224 -14.45 -7.95 3.35
C SER A 224 -14.57 -6.46 3.08
N ALA A 225 -14.60 -6.06 1.83
CA ALA A 225 -14.95 -4.71 1.42
C ALA A 225 -16.35 -4.25 1.91
N ALA A 226 -17.23 -5.20 2.27
CA ALA A 226 -18.56 -4.91 2.81
C ALA A 226 -18.59 -4.73 4.34
N ASP A 227 -17.47 -4.93 5.04
CA ASP A 227 -17.42 -4.75 6.49
C ASP A 227 -17.53 -3.25 6.83
N THR A 228 -18.28 -2.95 7.90
CA THR A 228 -18.62 -1.57 8.27
C THR A 228 -17.46 -0.75 8.81
N ALA A 229 -16.34 -1.40 9.09
CA ALA A 229 -15.07 -0.80 9.52
C ALA A 229 -13.93 -1.11 8.54
N ALA A 230 -14.25 -1.47 7.28
CA ALA A 230 -13.23 -1.77 6.29
C ALA A 230 -12.49 -0.48 5.86
N HIS A 231 -11.16 -0.49 5.97
CA HIS A 231 -10.27 0.58 5.50
C HIS A 231 -9.70 0.32 4.10
N GLY A 232 -9.68 -0.94 3.68
CA GLY A 232 -9.12 -1.40 2.42
C GLY A 232 -7.83 -2.19 2.57
N ASN A 233 -7.56 -3.03 1.58
CA ASN A 233 -6.27 -3.70 1.48
C ASN A 233 -5.18 -2.74 0.95
N ALA A 234 -3.91 -3.15 0.97
CA ALA A 234 -2.80 -2.29 0.54
C ALA A 234 -2.93 -1.83 -0.91
N PHE A 235 -3.37 -2.72 -1.81
CA PHE A 235 -3.55 -2.39 -3.22
C PHE A 235 -4.62 -1.31 -3.42
N ASP A 236 -5.77 -1.42 -2.76
CA ASP A 236 -6.87 -0.46 -2.87
C ASP A 236 -6.48 0.91 -2.30
N ARG A 237 -5.79 0.94 -1.15
CA ARG A 237 -5.32 2.16 -0.50
C ARG A 237 -4.26 2.89 -1.32
N VAL A 238 -3.20 2.17 -1.74
CA VAL A 238 -2.15 2.74 -2.59
C VAL A 238 -2.72 3.20 -3.94
N SER A 239 -3.65 2.43 -4.53
CA SER A 239 -4.34 2.85 -5.76
C SER A 239 -5.11 4.15 -5.59
N ALA A 240 -5.79 4.34 -4.45
CA ALA A 240 -6.51 5.57 -4.17
C ALA A 240 -5.57 6.76 -3.99
N PHE A 241 -4.49 6.57 -3.26
CA PHE A 241 -3.45 7.58 -3.08
C PHE A 241 -2.84 8.00 -4.42
N GLN A 242 -2.46 7.05 -5.27
CA GLN A 242 -1.89 7.32 -6.60
C GLN A 242 -2.88 8.09 -7.50
N ASP A 243 -4.17 7.75 -7.45
CA ASP A 243 -5.20 8.49 -8.17
C ASP A 243 -5.24 9.97 -7.75
N GLY A 244 -5.19 10.24 -6.44
CA GLY A 244 -5.13 11.60 -5.92
C GLY A 244 -3.85 12.35 -6.31
N TYR A 245 -2.71 11.68 -6.17
CA TYR A 245 -1.40 12.23 -6.50
C TYR A 245 -1.29 12.63 -7.98
N GLN A 246 -1.84 11.83 -8.89
CA GLN A 246 -1.75 12.06 -10.33
C GLN A 246 -2.83 12.98 -10.89
N ARG A 247 -4.05 12.91 -10.33
CA ARG A 247 -5.25 13.49 -10.95
C ARG A 247 -5.95 14.55 -10.09
N GLY A 248 -5.48 14.70 -8.84
CA GLY A 248 -5.95 15.74 -7.94
C GLY A 248 -7.29 15.44 -7.25
N PRO A 249 -7.74 16.37 -6.37
CA PRO A 249 -8.83 16.12 -5.42
C PRO A 249 -10.22 16.01 -6.06
N GLN A 250 -10.42 16.56 -7.26
CA GLN A 250 -11.71 16.46 -7.97
C GLN A 250 -12.04 15.02 -8.34
N LEU A 251 -11.04 14.21 -8.72
CA LEU A 251 -11.25 12.79 -8.96
C LEU A 251 -11.74 12.10 -7.68
N CYS A 252 -11.08 12.37 -6.55
CA CYS A 252 -11.41 11.78 -5.24
C CYS A 252 -12.87 12.07 -4.84
N MET A 253 -13.32 13.31 -5.04
CA MET A 253 -14.69 13.74 -4.74
C MET A 253 -15.75 13.05 -5.60
N ASN A 254 -15.33 12.51 -6.76
CA ASN A 254 -16.20 11.80 -7.69
C ASN A 254 -16.18 10.28 -7.51
N PHE A 255 -15.49 9.74 -6.51
CA PHE A 255 -15.52 8.31 -6.20
C PHE A 255 -16.93 7.88 -5.78
N THR A 256 -17.35 6.76 -6.31
CA THR A 256 -18.65 6.11 -6.02
C THR A 256 -18.45 4.60 -6.03
N VAL A 257 -19.37 3.87 -5.41
CA VAL A 257 -19.39 2.39 -5.48
C VAL A 257 -19.56 1.86 -6.91
N ALA A 258 -19.98 2.68 -7.85
CA ALA A 258 -20.16 2.29 -9.26
C ALA A 258 -18.88 2.46 -10.10
N ASN A 259 -18.03 3.44 -9.76
CA ASN A 259 -16.83 3.75 -10.56
C ASN A 259 -15.51 3.37 -9.89
N ARG A 260 -15.54 2.93 -8.62
CA ARG A 260 -14.38 2.37 -7.94
C ARG A 260 -14.65 0.93 -7.53
N LYS A 261 -13.82 0.04 -8.02
CA LYS A 261 -13.82 -1.37 -7.61
C LYS A 261 -12.82 -1.54 -6.48
N PHE A 262 -13.21 -2.34 -5.51
CA PHE A 262 -12.33 -2.78 -4.43
C PHE A 262 -11.94 -4.22 -4.67
N THR A 263 -10.70 -4.54 -4.33
CA THR A 263 -10.10 -5.87 -4.53
C THR A 263 -10.04 -6.69 -3.25
N GLN A 264 -10.44 -6.06 -2.11
CA GLN A 264 -10.46 -6.71 -0.81
C GLN A 264 -11.55 -7.77 -0.73
N GLU A 265 -11.16 -9.02 -0.47
CA GLU A 265 -12.04 -10.19 -0.44
C GLU A 265 -11.82 -11.06 0.80
N ARG A 266 -12.85 -11.83 1.16
CA ARG A 266 -12.77 -12.86 2.20
C ARG A 266 -12.24 -14.16 1.64
N PHE A 267 -11.63 -14.96 2.54
CA PHE A 267 -11.35 -16.36 2.22
C PHE A 267 -12.64 -17.11 1.89
N THR A 268 -12.63 -17.81 0.76
CA THR A 268 -13.76 -18.63 0.28
C THR A 268 -13.51 -20.12 0.45
N SER A 269 -12.26 -20.52 0.70
CA SER A 269 -11.81 -21.88 0.90
C SER A 269 -11.22 -22.04 2.31
N TYR A 270 -11.55 -23.16 2.97
CA TYR A 270 -10.95 -23.49 4.26
C TYR A 270 -9.45 -23.81 4.14
N ASP A 271 -9.05 -24.46 3.05
CA ASP A 271 -7.64 -24.80 2.80
C ASP A 271 -6.81 -23.54 2.58
N ASP A 272 -7.36 -22.57 1.86
CA ASP A 272 -6.74 -21.27 1.61
C ASP A 272 -6.60 -20.46 2.91
N LEU A 273 -7.67 -20.39 3.71
CA LEU A 273 -7.62 -19.79 5.05
C LEU A 273 -6.57 -20.47 5.95
N ALA A 274 -6.46 -21.78 5.92
CA ALA A 274 -5.49 -22.53 6.73
C ALA A 274 -4.04 -22.26 6.33
N LEU A 275 -3.80 -21.85 5.09
CA LEU A 275 -2.50 -21.41 4.56
C LEU A 275 -2.30 -19.90 4.68
N GLY A 276 -3.27 -19.14 5.20
CA GLY A 276 -3.23 -17.68 5.28
C GLY A 276 -3.19 -17.00 3.91
N GLY A 277 -3.70 -17.67 2.87
CA GLY A 277 -3.62 -17.22 1.47
C GLY A 277 -2.38 -17.71 0.73
N ASN A 278 -1.36 -18.21 1.42
CA ASN A 278 -0.03 -18.45 0.86
C ASN A 278 0.21 -19.90 0.47
N LEU A 279 0.45 -20.18 -0.80
CA LEU A 279 0.87 -21.49 -1.28
C LEU A 279 2.35 -21.75 -0.95
N PRO A 280 2.75 -22.99 -0.61
CA PRO A 280 4.16 -23.35 -0.54
C PRO A 280 4.88 -23.05 -1.87
N PHE A 281 6.13 -22.61 -1.80
CA PHE A 281 6.93 -22.13 -2.93
C PHE A 281 6.87 -23.04 -4.17
N ASP A 282 7.16 -24.34 -4.01
CA ASP A 282 7.15 -25.28 -5.14
C ASP A 282 5.75 -25.51 -5.72
N ARG A 283 4.72 -25.40 -4.88
CA ARG A 283 3.34 -25.51 -5.33
C ARG A 283 2.93 -24.29 -6.14
N LEU A 284 3.27 -23.08 -5.67
CA LEU A 284 3.04 -21.85 -6.42
C LEU A 284 3.72 -21.91 -7.78
N VAL A 285 5.04 -22.16 -7.82
CA VAL A 285 5.81 -22.22 -9.08
C VAL A 285 5.21 -23.24 -10.05
N GLY A 286 4.80 -24.41 -9.54
CA GLY A 286 4.19 -25.46 -10.35
C GLY A 286 2.81 -25.10 -10.95
N LEU A 287 2.05 -24.24 -10.28
CA LEU A 287 0.72 -23.79 -10.74
C LEU A 287 0.80 -22.54 -11.61
N ILE A 288 1.58 -21.55 -11.21
CA ILE A 288 1.63 -20.26 -11.89
C ILE A 288 2.37 -20.32 -13.23
N THR A 289 3.43 -21.15 -13.33
CA THR A 289 4.26 -21.22 -14.55
C THR A 289 3.45 -21.64 -15.80
N PRO A 290 2.68 -22.74 -15.81
CA PRO A 290 1.89 -23.09 -16.98
C PRO A 290 0.74 -22.11 -17.25
N ASP A 291 0.27 -21.40 -16.23
CA ASP A 291 -0.77 -20.39 -16.37
C ASP A 291 -0.21 -19.10 -17.02
N LEU A 292 0.98 -18.65 -16.60
CA LEU A 292 1.72 -17.57 -17.24
C LEU A 292 2.02 -17.88 -18.70
N ASP A 293 2.51 -19.10 -18.97
CA ASP A 293 2.82 -19.54 -20.34
C ASP A 293 1.61 -19.42 -21.24
N LYS A 294 0.47 -19.96 -20.79
CA LYS A 294 -0.79 -19.88 -21.55
C LYS A 294 -1.20 -18.42 -21.78
N TYR A 295 -1.19 -17.59 -20.73
CA TYR A 295 -1.60 -16.19 -20.82
C TYR A 295 -0.74 -15.42 -21.83
N PHE A 296 0.58 -15.53 -21.74
CA PHE A 296 1.49 -14.81 -22.64
C PHE A 296 1.50 -15.39 -24.07
N ALA A 297 1.29 -16.69 -24.24
CA ALA A 297 1.08 -17.29 -25.55
C ALA A 297 -0.14 -16.68 -26.26
N ASP A 298 -1.28 -16.60 -25.57
CA ASP A 298 -2.50 -15.99 -26.09
C ASP A 298 -2.28 -14.50 -26.41
N LEU A 299 -1.60 -13.75 -25.52
CA LEU A 299 -1.30 -12.33 -25.69
C LEU A 299 -0.42 -12.06 -26.92
N VAL A 300 0.71 -12.77 -27.03
CA VAL A 300 1.69 -12.60 -28.11
C VAL A 300 1.07 -13.00 -29.45
N THR A 301 0.35 -14.12 -29.49
CA THR A 301 -0.34 -14.57 -30.69
C THR A 301 -1.39 -13.57 -31.17
N ALA A 302 -2.18 -13.01 -30.28
CA ALA A 302 -3.18 -11.98 -30.57
C ALA A 302 -2.57 -10.70 -31.19
N ARG A 303 -1.26 -10.47 -30.96
CA ARG A 303 -0.50 -9.35 -31.52
C ARG A 303 0.37 -9.72 -32.73
N GLY A 304 0.20 -10.94 -33.25
CA GLY A 304 0.91 -11.40 -34.44
C GLY A 304 2.35 -11.84 -34.20
N GLY A 305 2.78 -11.95 -32.93
CA GLY A 305 4.06 -12.52 -32.53
C GLY A 305 4.04 -14.05 -32.54
N GLN A 306 5.21 -14.63 -32.34
CA GLN A 306 5.38 -16.08 -32.19
C GLN A 306 5.86 -16.37 -30.78
N TRP A 307 5.02 -17.03 -29.97
CA TRP A 307 5.37 -17.42 -28.64
C TRP A 307 6.21 -18.70 -28.64
N GLN A 308 7.31 -18.65 -27.91
CA GLN A 308 8.08 -19.83 -27.53
C GLN A 308 8.06 -19.91 -26.00
N THR A 309 7.59 -21.04 -25.47
CA THR A 309 7.52 -21.27 -24.02
C THR A 309 8.92 -21.21 -23.40
N PRO A 310 9.24 -20.24 -22.53
CA PRO A 310 10.54 -20.18 -21.90
C PRO A 310 10.77 -21.36 -20.96
N GLN A 311 11.98 -21.92 -20.99
CA GLN A 311 12.34 -22.99 -20.05
C GLN A 311 12.50 -22.44 -18.63
N VAL A 312 11.68 -22.91 -17.70
CA VAL A 312 11.86 -22.54 -16.29
C VAL A 312 12.95 -23.40 -15.66
N ARG A 313 14.03 -22.75 -15.26
CA ARG A 313 15.18 -23.37 -14.62
C ARG A 313 15.26 -22.92 -13.16
N ALA A 314 14.99 -23.82 -12.24
CA ALA A 314 15.06 -23.55 -10.83
C ALA A 314 16.31 -24.22 -10.24
N GLY A 315 17.25 -23.43 -9.74
CA GLY A 315 18.54 -23.93 -9.21
C GLY A 315 19.28 -22.91 -8.35
N THR A 316 20.49 -23.25 -7.99
CA THR A 316 21.46 -22.29 -7.49
C THR A 316 21.88 -21.41 -8.66
N ARG A 317 21.87 -20.11 -8.48
CA ARG A 317 22.18 -19.08 -9.45
C ARG A 317 23.34 -19.45 -10.39
N THR A 318 23.11 -19.50 -11.70
CA THR A 318 24.14 -19.63 -12.71
C THR A 318 24.51 -18.24 -13.27
N ALA A 319 25.79 -17.99 -13.41
CA ALA A 319 26.38 -16.66 -13.39
C ALA A 319 26.11 -15.74 -14.59
N ASP A 320 25.75 -16.25 -15.77
CA ASP A 320 25.97 -15.49 -17.01
C ASP A 320 24.81 -14.62 -17.51
N CYS A 321 23.58 -14.90 -17.15
CA CYS A 321 22.39 -14.11 -17.55
C CYS A 321 21.69 -13.43 -16.39
N SER A 322 21.70 -14.04 -15.20
CA SER A 322 20.80 -13.70 -14.11
C SER A 322 21.38 -12.80 -13.03
N ALA A 323 22.69 -12.58 -13.01
CA ALA A 323 23.39 -11.97 -11.87
C ALA A 323 22.86 -10.57 -11.51
N GLU A 324 22.55 -9.76 -12.51
CA GLU A 324 22.13 -8.37 -12.35
C GLU A 324 20.60 -8.23 -12.22
N GLN A 325 19.82 -9.20 -12.75
CA GLN A 325 18.36 -9.10 -12.76
C GLN A 325 17.70 -9.39 -11.41
N GLY A 326 18.42 -10.05 -10.49
CA GLY A 326 17.90 -10.38 -9.17
C GLY A 326 17.47 -11.85 -9.03
N PRO A 327 16.54 -12.17 -8.11
CA PRO A 327 16.22 -13.56 -7.74
C PRO A 327 15.40 -14.33 -8.79
N ALA A 328 14.85 -13.64 -9.77
CA ALA A 328 14.25 -14.20 -10.98
C ALA A 328 14.76 -13.43 -12.19
N ALA A 329 15.12 -14.13 -13.29
CA ALA A 329 15.70 -13.54 -14.48
C ALA A 329 15.11 -14.14 -15.76
N PHE A 330 15.00 -13.32 -16.82
CA PHE A 330 14.74 -13.79 -18.17
C PHE A 330 16.03 -13.73 -18.99
N CYS A 331 16.38 -14.82 -19.67
CA CYS A 331 17.55 -15.00 -20.50
C CYS A 331 17.16 -15.14 -21.97
N PRO A 332 17.15 -14.08 -22.79
CA PRO A 332 16.67 -14.13 -24.18
C PRO A 332 17.43 -15.15 -25.03
N ASP A 333 18.78 -15.18 -24.97
CA ASP A 333 19.62 -16.08 -25.78
C ASP A 333 19.38 -17.58 -25.50
N GLN A 334 18.69 -17.90 -24.40
CA GLN A 334 18.46 -19.27 -23.94
C GLN A 334 16.98 -19.63 -23.88
N ASP A 335 16.07 -18.71 -24.22
CA ASP A 335 14.61 -18.84 -24.02
C ASP A 335 14.29 -19.41 -22.64
N ALA A 336 14.87 -18.80 -21.59
CA ALA A 336 14.77 -19.35 -20.24
C ALA A 336 14.40 -18.29 -19.18
N VAL A 337 13.59 -18.72 -18.22
CA VAL A 337 13.36 -18.01 -16.95
C VAL A 337 14.09 -18.75 -15.85
N GLU A 338 15.07 -18.09 -15.23
CA GLU A 338 15.86 -18.63 -14.14
C GLU A 338 15.35 -18.18 -12.79
N LEU A 339 15.26 -19.10 -11.83
CA LEU A 339 14.78 -18.86 -10.47
C LEU A 339 15.83 -19.27 -9.43
N ASP A 340 16.18 -18.36 -8.54
CA ASP A 340 17.04 -18.64 -7.39
C ASP A 340 16.23 -19.34 -6.29
N ARG A 341 16.30 -20.68 -6.23
CA ARG A 341 15.61 -21.51 -5.23
C ARG A 341 16.30 -21.57 -3.87
N SER A 342 17.52 -21.08 -3.77
CA SER A 342 18.34 -21.25 -2.56
C SER A 342 18.66 -19.94 -1.83
N GLY A 343 18.19 -18.81 -2.35
CA GLY A 343 18.55 -17.50 -1.84
C GLY A 343 17.32 -16.57 -1.71
N LYS A 344 17.41 -15.41 -2.35
CA LYS A 344 16.47 -14.30 -2.10
C LYS A 344 15.03 -14.58 -2.51
N LEU A 345 14.77 -15.41 -3.52
CA LEU A 345 13.38 -15.66 -3.95
C LEU A 345 12.55 -16.41 -2.90
N PRO A 346 13.03 -17.54 -2.31
CA PRO A 346 12.35 -18.18 -1.17
C PRO A 346 12.28 -17.30 0.07
N GLU A 347 13.25 -16.40 0.32
CA GLU A 347 13.17 -15.44 1.42
C GLU A 347 11.99 -14.47 1.21
N LEU A 348 11.88 -13.86 0.03
CA LEU A 348 10.77 -12.95 -0.29
C LEU A 348 9.43 -13.66 -0.19
N HIS A 349 9.34 -14.89 -0.68
CA HIS A 349 8.16 -15.73 -0.56
C HIS A 349 7.75 -15.98 0.90
N ALA A 350 8.70 -16.20 1.78
CA ALA A 350 8.43 -16.43 3.19
C ALA A 350 8.15 -15.15 3.99
N GLU A 351 8.81 -14.03 3.63
CA GLU A 351 8.71 -12.77 4.36
C GLU A 351 7.50 -11.91 3.93
N ILE A 352 7.17 -11.91 2.65
CA ILE A 352 6.12 -11.05 2.08
C ILE A 352 4.87 -11.86 1.79
N GLY A 353 5.03 -13.06 1.20
CA GLY A 353 3.97 -13.97 0.79
C GLY A 353 4.23 -14.53 -0.61
N ASP A 354 3.38 -15.47 -1.01
CA ASP A 354 3.63 -16.28 -2.20
C ASP A 354 3.50 -15.47 -3.50
N TYR A 355 2.58 -14.49 -3.55
CA TYR A 355 2.41 -13.68 -4.73
C TYR A 355 3.51 -12.64 -4.94
N SER A 356 4.39 -12.42 -3.97
CA SER A 356 5.66 -11.73 -4.20
C SER A 356 6.50 -12.47 -5.25
N THR A 357 6.59 -13.79 -5.14
CA THR A 357 7.20 -14.67 -6.15
C THR A 357 6.38 -14.66 -7.45
N GLY A 358 5.05 -14.71 -7.37
CA GLY A 358 4.15 -14.63 -8.53
C GLY A 358 4.36 -13.38 -9.36
N THR A 359 4.46 -12.23 -8.70
CA THR A 359 4.71 -10.92 -9.33
C THR A 359 6.05 -10.88 -10.06
N LEU A 360 7.12 -11.41 -9.44
CA LEU A 360 8.44 -11.47 -10.08
C LEU A 360 8.45 -12.42 -11.28
N LEU A 361 7.80 -13.58 -11.18
CA LEU A 361 7.64 -14.49 -12.31
C LEU A 361 6.87 -13.85 -13.45
N ALA A 362 5.73 -13.22 -13.17
CA ALA A 362 4.93 -12.53 -14.17
C ALA A 362 5.74 -11.47 -14.92
N SER A 363 6.59 -10.70 -14.21
CA SER A 363 7.45 -9.70 -14.85
C SER A 363 8.52 -10.33 -15.77
N ARG A 364 9.03 -11.52 -15.44
CA ARG A 364 10.00 -12.23 -16.31
C ARG A 364 9.35 -12.78 -17.57
N TYR A 365 8.14 -13.34 -17.43
CA TYR A 365 7.33 -13.74 -18.60
C TYR A 365 6.91 -12.55 -19.45
N SER A 366 6.70 -11.38 -18.84
CA SER A 366 6.48 -10.13 -19.57
C SER A 366 7.65 -9.74 -20.45
N LEU A 367 8.90 -9.85 -19.95
CA LEU A 367 10.08 -9.62 -20.76
C LEU A 367 10.19 -10.64 -21.92
N ALA A 368 9.87 -11.90 -21.67
CA ALA A 368 9.80 -12.91 -22.74
C ALA A 368 8.74 -12.56 -23.81
N ALA A 369 7.61 -12.01 -23.40
CA ALA A 369 6.59 -11.55 -24.33
C ALA A 369 7.03 -10.33 -25.15
N LEU A 370 7.75 -9.38 -24.56
CA LEU A 370 8.35 -8.26 -25.29
C LEU A 370 9.35 -8.77 -26.35
N ASP A 371 10.22 -9.70 -25.99
CA ASP A 371 11.18 -10.33 -26.89
C ASP A 371 10.48 -11.03 -28.05
N ALA A 372 9.46 -11.87 -27.76
CA ALA A 372 8.67 -12.57 -28.76
C ALA A 372 7.89 -11.63 -29.71
N LEU A 373 7.62 -10.41 -29.28
CA LEU A 373 7.02 -9.34 -30.10
C LEU A 373 8.05 -8.49 -30.84
N GLY A 374 9.34 -8.80 -30.72
CA GLY A 374 10.45 -8.04 -31.31
C GLY A 374 10.61 -6.64 -30.71
N ARG A 375 10.16 -6.45 -29.46
CA ARG A 375 10.30 -5.19 -28.71
C ARG A 375 11.58 -5.20 -27.86
N PRO A 376 12.12 -4.02 -27.51
CA PRO A 376 13.25 -3.95 -26.61
C PRO A 376 12.96 -4.61 -25.26
N THR A 377 13.93 -5.37 -24.75
CA THR A 377 13.91 -5.96 -23.42
C THR A 377 14.81 -5.20 -22.43
N GLU A 378 15.42 -4.11 -22.90
CA GLU A 378 16.24 -3.19 -22.13
C GLU A 378 15.73 -1.74 -22.25
N GLY A 379 16.07 -0.95 -21.23
CA GLY A 379 15.71 0.47 -21.19
C GLY A 379 14.46 0.77 -20.40
N GLU A 380 14.16 2.05 -20.24
CA GLU A 380 13.05 2.50 -19.37
C GLU A 380 11.67 2.03 -19.88
N ALA A 381 11.45 2.07 -21.18
CA ALA A 381 10.21 1.57 -21.78
C ALA A 381 9.99 0.09 -21.46
N ALA A 382 11.00 -0.75 -21.68
CA ALA A 382 10.92 -2.17 -21.36
C ALA A 382 10.61 -2.45 -19.88
N ARG A 383 11.19 -1.66 -18.97
CA ARG A 383 10.94 -1.77 -17.52
C ARG A 383 9.49 -1.45 -17.14
N ARG A 384 8.91 -0.40 -17.74
CA ARG A 384 7.52 -0.01 -17.55
C ARG A 384 6.57 -1.02 -18.16
N GLU A 385 6.78 -1.38 -19.42
CA GLU A 385 5.96 -2.35 -20.15
C GLU A 385 5.96 -3.73 -19.47
N ALA A 386 7.10 -4.21 -18.99
CA ALA A 386 7.18 -5.49 -18.28
C ALA A 386 6.34 -5.49 -16.99
N LEU A 387 6.37 -4.42 -16.21
CA LEU A 387 5.52 -4.32 -15.02
C LEU A 387 4.04 -4.16 -15.36
N CYS A 388 3.71 -3.34 -16.36
CA CYS A 388 2.34 -3.20 -16.83
C CYS A 388 1.78 -4.55 -17.28
N LEU A 389 2.52 -5.32 -18.06
CA LEU A 389 2.12 -6.66 -18.51
C LEU A 389 1.99 -7.66 -17.35
N ALA A 390 2.87 -7.61 -16.36
CA ALA A 390 2.72 -8.41 -15.14
C ALA A 390 1.42 -8.05 -14.41
N GLY A 391 1.10 -6.77 -14.35
CA GLY A 391 -0.19 -6.28 -13.87
C GLY A 391 -1.37 -6.80 -14.65
N THR A 392 -1.29 -6.82 -16.01
CA THR A 392 -2.40 -7.33 -16.83
C THR A 392 -2.69 -8.82 -16.57
N TYR A 393 -1.65 -9.62 -16.40
CA TYR A 393 -1.82 -11.01 -15.98
C TYR A 393 -2.55 -11.09 -14.63
N THR A 394 -2.08 -10.34 -13.62
CA THR A 394 -2.70 -10.28 -12.29
C THR A 394 -4.16 -9.83 -12.37
N GLY A 395 -4.46 -8.83 -13.19
CA GLY A 395 -5.83 -8.36 -13.43
C GLY A 395 -6.76 -9.45 -14.00
N THR A 396 -6.24 -10.40 -14.81
CA THR A 396 -7.03 -11.54 -15.28
C THR A 396 -7.33 -12.54 -14.16
N LEU A 397 -6.40 -12.69 -13.20
CA LEU A 397 -6.61 -13.57 -12.05
C LEU A 397 -7.71 -13.03 -11.12
N LEU A 398 -7.83 -11.70 -10.94
CA LEU A 398 -8.91 -11.06 -10.17
C LEU A 398 -10.32 -11.39 -10.68
N GLN A 399 -10.45 -11.67 -11.96
CA GLN A 399 -11.75 -11.94 -12.59
C GLN A 399 -12.03 -13.44 -12.72
N ARG A 400 -11.09 -14.28 -12.33
CA ARG A 400 -11.12 -15.72 -12.61
C ARG A 400 -11.87 -16.47 -11.51
N GLN A 401 -12.82 -17.29 -11.92
CA GLN A 401 -13.62 -18.12 -11.00
C GLN A 401 -13.13 -19.57 -10.88
N HIS A 402 -12.26 -20.04 -11.78
CA HIS A 402 -11.76 -21.42 -11.80
C HIS A 402 -10.31 -21.48 -12.25
N GLY A 403 -9.57 -22.45 -11.75
CA GLY A 403 -8.14 -22.65 -12.03
C GLY A 403 -7.26 -21.92 -11.02
N PHE A 404 -6.05 -21.55 -11.43
CA PHE A 404 -5.16 -20.73 -10.61
C PHE A 404 -5.74 -19.30 -10.53
N GLY A 405 -5.89 -18.78 -9.32
CA GLY A 405 -6.45 -17.46 -9.03
C GLY A 405 -5.76 -16.84 -7.83
N LEU A 406 -6.11 -15.61 -7.49
CA LEU A 406 -5.56 -14.92 -6.34
C LEU A 406 -6.27 -15.32 -5.06
N SER A 407 -5.51 -15.37 -3.98
CA SER A 407 -5.98 -15.45 -2.60
C SER A 407 -6.10 -14.05 -1.98
N PRO A 408 -6.89 -13.87 -0.92
CA PRO A 408 -6.83 -12.66 -0.11
C PRO A 408 -5.41 -12.41 0.41
N GLY A 409 -4.86 -11.21 0.13
CA GLY A 409 -3.47 -10.84 0.47
C GLY A 409 -2.53 -10.76 -0.73
N ASP A 410 -2.75 -11.51 -1.80
CA ASP A 410 -1.83 -11.58 -2.95
C ASP A 410 -1.51 -10.21 -3.58
N LEU A 411 -2.52 -9.34 -3.72
CA LEU A 411 -2.29 -7.99 -4.23
C LEU A 411 -1.48 -7.11 -3.29
N ASP A 412 -1.64 -7.30 -1.99
CA ASP A 412 -0.84 -6.59 -0.98
C ASP A 412 0.63 -7.02 -1.07
N GLU A 413 0.87 -8.30 -1.31
CA GLU A 413 2.21 -8.86 -1.50
C GLU A 413 2.87 -8.34 -2.78
N ALA A 414 2.10 -8.21 -3.87
CA ALA A 414 2.56 -7.57 -5.09
C ALA A 414 2.98 -6.11 -4.85
N VAL A 415 2.14 -5.33 -4.17
CA VAL A 415 2.45 -3.94 -3.80
C VAL A 415 3.69 -3.90 -2.92
N GLN A 416 3.76 -4.74 -1.90
CA GLN A 416 4.86 -4.75 -0.94
C GLN A 416 6.20 -5.10 -1.59
N VAL A 417 6.26 -6.13 -2.46
CA VAL A 417 7.50 -6.48 -3.16
C VAL A 417 7.94 -5.38 -4.12
N LEU A 418 7.00 -4.72 -4.80
CA LEU A 418 7.29 -3.63 -5.74
C LEU A 418 7.70 -2.32 -5.04
N LEU A 419 7.19 -2.02 -3.86
CA LEU A 419 7.65 -0.89 -3.05
C LEU A 419 9.05 -1.14 -2.49
N SER A 420 9.29 -2.34 -1.95
CA SER A 420 10.52 -2.66 -1.22
C SER A 420 11.70 -2.97 -2.12
N TYR A 421 11.47 -3.51 -3.33
CA TYR A 421 12.53 -4.00 -4.23
C TYR A 421 12.25 -3.60 -5.68
N ASP A 422 13.31 -3.33 -6.43
CA ASP A 422 13.23 -3.02 -7.85
C ASP A 422 13.25 -4.27 -8.77
N TYR A 423 13.36 -5.46 -8.19
CA TYR A 423 13.52 -6.72 -8.94
C TYR A 423 12.44 -6.93 -10.02
N GLY A 424 11.16 -6.66 -9.69
CA GLY A 424 10.05 -6.80 -10.63
C GLY A 424 10.16 -5.90 -11.87
N SER A 425 10.83 -4.75 -11.73
CA SER A 425 11.02 -3.78 -12.82
C SER A 425 12.35 -3.91 -13.56
N ARG A 426 13.25 -4.84 -13.15
CA ARG A 426 14.55 -4.95 -13.80
C ARG A 426 14.43 -5.49 -15.22
N ASP A 427 15.06 -4.77 -16.13
CA ASP A 427 15.25 -5.20 -17.52
C ASP A 427 16.33 -6.31 -17.63
N VAL A 428 16.58 -6.85 -18.83
CA VAL A 428 17.58 -7.94 -19.01
C VAL A 428 19.01 -7.49 -18.70
N ALA A 429 19.29 -6.18 -18.69
CA ALA A 429 20.56 -5.62 -18.23
C ALA A 429 20.60 -5.40 -16.70
N GLY A 430 19.57 -5.79 -15.97
CA GLY A 430 19.51 -5.71 -14.50
C GLY A 430 19.18 -4.33 -13.94
N ARG A 431 18.81 -3.36 -14.77
CA ARG A 431 18.44 -2.01 -14.32
C ARG A 431 16.96 -1.94 -14.04
N GLY A 432 16.59 -1.46 -12.84
CA GLY A 432 15.20 -1.29 -12.40
C GLY A 432 14.70 0.16 -12.51
N LEU A 433 13.39 0.35 -12.30
CA LEU A 433 12.81 1.65 -12.02
C LEU A 433 13.18 2.05 -10.58
N PRO A 434 13.72 3.25 -10.35
CA PRO A 434 14.24 3.64 -9.04
C PRO A 434 13.15 3.85 -7.99
N SER A 435 11.95 4.29 -8.42
CA SER A 435 10.85 4.65 -7.54
C SER A 435 9.90 3.49 -7.30
N GLY A 436 9.57 3.21 -6.02
CA GLY A 436 8.51 2.30 -5.61
C GLY A 436 7.15 2.75 -6.10
N PHE A 437 6.88 4.07 -6.02
CA PHE A 437 5.67 4.66 -6.57
C PHE A 437 5.49 4.32 -8.05
N ALA A 438 6.52 4.54 -8.88
CA ALA A 438 6.44 4.25 -10.32
C ALA A 438 6.28 2.75 -10.60
N ARG A 439 6.93 1.88 -9.82
CA ARG A 439 6.80 0.42 -9.97
C ARG A 439 5.36 -0.05 -9.72
N VAL A 440 4.77 0.42 -8.63
CA VAL A 440 3.38 0.06 -8.30
C VAL A 440 2.40 0.68 -9.29
N ASP A 441 2.64 1.89 -9.76
CA ASP A 441 1.78 2.59 -10.72
C ASP A 441 1.67 1.83 -12.06
N GLU A 442 2.81 1.40 -12.61
CA GLU A 442 2.83 0.61 -13.85
C GLU A 442 2.12 -0.74 -13.68
N PHE A 443 2.38 -1.44 -12.59
CA PHE A 443 1.71 -2.70 -12.29
C PHE A 443 0.20 -2.52 -12.11
N ARG A 444 -0.20 -1.51 -11.36
CA ARG A 444 -1.59 -1.17 -11.11
C ARG A 444 -2.35 -0.81 -12.40
N ALA A 445 -1.73 -0.02 -13.29
CA ALA A 445 -2.33 0.34 -14.57
C ALA A 445 -2.68 -0.92 -15.37
N GLY A 446 -1.76 -1.88 -15.48
CA GLY A 446 -2.04 -3.16 -16.09
C GLY A 446 -3.14 -3.96 -15.40
N ALA A 447 -3.12 -4.02 -14.06
CA ALA A 447 -4.07 -4.81 -13.28
C ALA A 447 -5.52 -4.30 -13.35
N LEU A 448 -5.71 -2.98 -13.39
CA LEU A 448 -7.04 -2.36 -13.40
C LEU A 448 -7.59 -2.11 -14.82
N ASP A 449 -6.73 -1.65 -15.73
CA ASP A 449 -7.13 -1.18 -17.06
C ASP A 449 -6.72 -2.15 -18.17
N GLY A 450 -5.99 -3.21 -17.81
CA GLY A 450 -5.58 -4.28 -18.73
C GLY A 450 -4.53 -3.81 -19.73
N VAL A 451 -4.36 -4.60 -20.77
CA VAL A 451 -3.33 -4.43 -21.80
C VAL A 451 -3.41 -3.07 -22.53
N ALA A 452 -4.59 -2.46 -22.58
CA ALA A 452 -4.75 -1.14 -23.20
C ALA A 452 -4.00 -0.01 -22.46
N ALA A 453 -3.66 -0.22 -21.20
CA ALA A 453 -2.86 0.70 -20.41
C ALA A 453 -1.35 0.54 -20.64
N CYS A 454 -0.92 -0.57 -21.24
CA CYS A 454 0.48 -0.84 -21.57
C CYS A 454 0.78 -0.35 -22.99
N ASP A 455 1.88 0.32 -23.22
CA ASP A 455 2.29 0.88 -24.53
C ASP A 455 2.74 -0.22 -25.53
N LEU A 456 1.88 -1.22 -25.77
CA LEU A 456 2.14 -2.38 -26.64
C LEU A 456 1.62 -2.20 -28.06
#